data_5d61da27402856cf2bf9948809b31aeb
#
_entry.id   5d61da27402856cf2bf9948809b31aeb
#
_cell.length_a   1.000
_cell.length_b   1.000
_cell.length_c   1.000
_cell.angle_alpha   90.00
_cell.angle_beta   90.00
_cell.angle_gamma   90.00
#
_symmetry.space_group_name_H-M   'P 1'
#
loop_
_entity.id
_entity.type
_entity.pdbx_description
1 polymer ?
#
loop_
_entity_poly.entity_id
_entity_poly.type
_entity_poly.pdbx_seq_one_letter_code
_entity_poly.pdbx_strand_id
1 'polypeptide(L)'
;LFRSLTDPVSGDAVTADKIRMVVNIDQIGGTMSRLKSGRKDFIIMLGREAAGDGSASLLSTCNLKYGTGLELGYDYFGSNDFTNIFYRKVSDQRVFLENGIPSVMFTSGITMNNNKPYDSVDTIDMSILKRRIWLIFHWLERIM
;
A
#
# COMPACT_ATOMS: atom_id res chain seq x y z
N LEU A 1 -8.24 5.17 -19.52
CA LEU A 1 -6.98 4.73 -18.91
C LEU A 1 -6.64 3.27 -19.20
N PHE A 2 -7.63 2.40 -19.34
CA PHE A 2 -7.42 0.96 -19.60
C PHE A 2 -7.20 0.60 -21.08
N ARG A 3 -7.17 1.57 -21.99
CA ARG A 3 -7.03 1.32 -23.44
C ARG A 3 -5.67 0.75 -23.88
N SER A 4 -4.68 0.75 -23.00
CA SER A 4 -3.32 0.30 -23.33
C SER A 4 -2.82 -0.88 -22.50
N LEU A 5 -3.62 -1.41 -21.59
CA LEU A 5 -3.24 -2.60 -20.84
C LEU A 5 -3.52 -3.83 -21.69
N THR A 6 -2.46 -4.55 -22.04
CA THR A 6 -2.54 -5.85 -22.71
C THR A 6 -1.93 -6.90 -21.81
N ASP A 7 -2.50 -8.08 -21.81
CA ASP A 7 -1.90 -9.24 -21.18
C ASP A 7 -0.59 -9.58 -21.90
N PRO A 8 0.55 -9.62 -21.20
CA PRO A 8 1.85 -9.85 -21.83
C PRO A 8 2.02 -11.28 -22.38
N VAL A 9 1.14 -12.21 -22.01
CA VAL A 9 1.18 -13.61 -22.46
C VAL A 9 0.25 -13.82 -23.66
N SER A 10 -1.00 -13.36 -23.58
CA SER A 10 -1.99 -13.56 -24.64
C SER A 10 -2.05 -12.43 -25.66
N GLY A 11 -1.55 -11.25 -25.34
CA GLY A 11 -1.68 -10.03 -26.15
C GLY A 11 -3.09 -9.41 -26.12
N ASP A 12 -4.02 -9.98 -25.35
CA ASP A 12 -5.39 -9.50 -25.23
C ASP A 12 -5.49 -8.23 -24.41
N ALA A 13 -6.49 -7.40 -24.69
CA ALA A 13 -6.81 -6.26 -23.85
C ALA A 13 -7.24 -6.71 -22.45
N VAL A 14 -6.61 -6.16 -21.42
CA VAL A 14 -7.02 -6.36 -20.02
C VAL A 14 -8.23 -5.47 -19.76
N THR A 15 -9.38 -6.08 -19.56
CA THR A 15 -10.64 -5.41 -19.21
C THR A 15 -10.82 -5.38 -17.70
N ALA A 16 -11.64 -4.46 -17.19
CA ALA A 16 -11.83 -4.25 -15.77
C ALA A 16 -12.33 -5.52 -15.03
N ASP A 17 -13.14 -6.32 -15.69
CA ASP A 17 -13.69 -7.60 -15.19
C ASP A 17 -12.63 -8.69 -15.00
N LYS A 18 -11.49 -8.57 -15.68
CA LYS A 18 -10.34 -9.48 -15.52
C LYS A 18 -9.41 -9.08 -14.37
N ILE A 19 -9.57 -7.89 -13.80
CA ILE A 19 -8.74 -7.41 -12.71
C ILE A 19 -9.39 -7.79 -11.39
N ARG A 20 -8.83 -8.78 -10.72
CA ARG A 20 -9.32 -9.21 -9.41
C ARG A 20 -9.13 -8.13 -8.35
N MET A 21 -7.97 -7.51 -8.32
CA MET A 21 -7.60 -6.49 -7.35
C MET A 21 -6.37 -5.73 -7.82
N VAL A 22 -6.27 -4.48 -7.42
CA VAL A 22 -5.06 -3.65 -7.57
C VAL A 22 -4.37 -3.50 -6.23
N VAL A 23 -3.07 -3.65 -6.22
CA VAL A 23 -2.22 -3.34 -5.06
C VAL A 23 -1.34 -2.15 -5.42
N ASN A 24 -1.63 -1.01 -4.83
CA ASN A 24 -0.83 0.19 -4.96
C ASN A 24 0.17 0.28 -3.80
N ILE A 25 1.43 0.55 -4.12
CA ILE A 25 2.50 0.76 -3.14
C ILE A 25 3.04 2.16 -3.37
N ASP A 26 2.62 3.09 -2.52
CA ASP A 26 2.96 4.49 -2.70
C ASP A 26 3.55 5.08 -1.43
N GLN A 27 4.81 5.52 -1.57
CA GLN A 27 5.64 6.11 -0.53
C GLN A 27 5.85 5.19 0.69
N ILE A 28 6.60 4.12 0.48
CA ILE A 28 7.02 3.23 1.57
C ILE A 28 8.50 3.42 1.98
N GLY A 29 9.24 4.32 1.34
CA GLY A 29 10.67 4.57 1.62
C GLY A 29 10.89 5.46 2.83
N GLY A 30 10.16 6.55 2.93
CA GLY A 30 10.22 7.49 4.03
C GLY A 30 9.20 7.19 5.13
N THR A 31 9.12 8.11 6.10
CA THR A 31 8.12 8.09 7.17
C THR A 31 7.63 9.52 7.40
N MET A 32 6.35 9.77 7.19
CA MET A 32 5.77 11.11 7.32
C MET A 32 5.83 11.62 8.77
N SER A 33 5.33 10.83 9.67
CA SER A 33 5.37 11.08 11.11
C SER A 33 5.30 9.76 11.87
N ARG A 34 5.58 9.82 13.15
CA ARG A 34 5.44 8.62 14.00
C ARG A 34 3.97 8.31 14.21
N LEU A 35 3.63 7.03 14.32
CA LEU A 35 2.33 6.62 14.81
C LEU A 35 2.13 7.07 16.28
N LYS A 36 0.91 6.91 16.78
CA LYS A 36 0.57 7.24 18.19
C LYS A 36 1.46 6.52 19.20
N SER A 37 1.95 5.33 18.84
CA SER A 37 2.93 4.56 19.60
C SER A 37 4.33 5.21 19.70
N GLY A 38 4.61 6.22 18.89
CA GLY A 38 5.93 6.82 18.74
C GLY A 38 6.86 6.08 17.79
N ARG A 39 6.43 4.96 17.20
CA ARG A 39 7.23 4.17 16.26
C ARG A 39 7.31 4.82 14.89
N LYS A 40 8.46 4.67 14.23
CA LYS A 40 8.71 5.06 12.83
C LYS A 40 8.62 3.87 11.88
N ASP A 41 8.87 2.66 12.39
CA ASP A 41 8.91 1.42 11.64
C ASP A 41 7.51 0.80 11.57
N PHE A 42 6.68 1.41 10.75
CA PHE A 42 5.31 0.99 10.52
C PHE A 42 5.00 0.90 9.01
N ILE A 43 3.89 0.27 8.71
CA ILE A 43 3.24 0.33 7.40
C ILE A 43 1.73 0.42 7.59
N ILE A 44 1.09 1.16 6.72
CA ILE A 44 -0.37 1.33 6.70
C ILE A 44 -0.91 0.59 5.48
N MET A 45 -1.94 -0.24 5.69
CA MET A 45 -2.71 -0.91 4.65
C MET A 45 -4.12 -0.32 4.61
N LEU A 46 -4.45 0.39 3.55
CA LEU A 46 -5.78 0.96 3.31
C LEU A 46 -6.55 0.11 2.31
N GLY A 47 -7.88 0.09 2.43
CA GLY A 47 -8.74 -0.69 1.55
C GLY A 47 -8.65 -2.20 1.78
N ARG A 48 -8.37 -2.62 3.01
CA ARG A 48 -8.23 -4.05 3.37
C ARG A 48 -9.44 -4.90 2.98
N GLU A 49 -10.62 -4.30 2.93
CA GLU A 49 -11.87 -4.94 2.54
C GLU A 49 -11.82 -5.44 1.08
N ALA A 50 -11.06 -4.76 0.23
CA ALA A 50 -10.84 -5.15 -1.16
C ALA A 50 -10.07 -6.48 -1.31
N ALA A 51 -9.23 -6.80 -0.33
CA ALA A 51 -8.45 -8.04 -0.31
C ALA A 51 -9.21 -9.23 0.34
N GLY A 52 -10.46 -8.99 0.77
CA GLY A 52 -11.31 -9.99 1.39
C GLY A 52 -11.13 -10.12 2.90
N ASP A 53 -12.05 -10.88 3.49
CA ASP A 53 -12.04 -11.16 4.93
C ASP A 53 -10.75 -11.87 5.33
N GLY A 54 -10.14 -11.41 6.41
CA GLY A 54 -8.89 -11.99 6.91
C GLY A 54 -7.61 -11.39 6.33
N SER A 55 -7.67 -10.47 5.36
CA SER A 55 -6.48 -9.84 4.77
C SER A 55 -5.59 -9.14 5.79
N ALA A 56 -6.18 -8.45 6.77
CA ALA A 56 -5.46 -7.82 7.87
C ALA A 56 -4.83 -8.87 8.82
N SER A 57 -5.55 -9.95 9.11
CA SER A 57 -5.04 -11.08 9.90
C SER A 57 -3.89 -11.77 9.16
N LEU A 58 -3.99 -11.94 7.86
CA LEU A 58 -2.92 -12.49 7.03
C LEU A 58 -1.68 -11.58 7.06
N LEU A 59 -1.85 -10.26 6.98
CA LEU A 59 -0.73 -9.32 7.07
C LEU A 59 -0.03 -9.42 8.42
N SER A 60 -0.80 -9.51 9.52
CA SER A 60 -0.26 -9.72 10.86
C SER A 60 0.50 -11.04 10.96
N THR A 61 -0.05 -12.11 10.39
CA THR A 61 0.60 -13.43 10.37
C THR A 61 1.92 -13.38 9.59
N CYS A 62 1.96 -12.71 8.45
CA CYS A 62 3.20 -12.53 7.68
C CYS A 62 4.22 -11.72 8.48
N ASN A 63 3.79 -10.63 9.14
CA ASN A 63 4.65 -9.79 9.97
C ASN A 63 5.37 -10.58 11.07
N LEU A 64 4.62 -11.46 11.76
CA LEU A 64 5.17 -12.35 12.79
C LEU A 64 6.05 -13.45 12.18
N LYS A 65 5.53 -14.18 11.20
CA LYS A 65 6.21 -15.34 10.61
C LYS A 65 7.57 -14.99 10.00
N TYR A 66 7.65 -13.87 9.32
CA TYR A 66 8.86 -13.42 8.62
C TYR A 66 9.70 -12.42 9.42
N GLY A 67 9.34 -12.18 10.68
CA GLY A 67 10.13 -11.38 11.61
C GLY A 67 10.31 -9.92 11.16
N THR A 68 9.36 -9.36 10.40
CA THR A 68 9.51 -7.99 9.92
C THR A 68 9.35 -6.96 11.04
N GLY A 69 8.59 -7.28 12.10
CA GLY A 69 8.48 -6.48 13.31
C GLY A 69 7.92 -5.07 13.12
N LEU A 70 7.21 -4.84 12.01
CA LEU A 70 6.59 -3.55 11.72
C LEU A 70 5.33 -3.34 12.56
N GLU A 71 5.05 -2.11 12.93
CA GLU A 71 3.74 -1.73 13.42
C GLU A 71 2.77 -1.64 12.24
N LEU A 72 1.59 -2.26 12.36
CA LEU A 72 0.58 -2.30 11.30
C LEU A 72 -0.52 -1.27 11.58
N GLY A 73 -0.76 -0.38 10.63
CA GLY A 73 -1.87 0.56 10.64
C GLY A 73 -2.90 0.21 9.57
N TYR A 74 -4.17 0.52 9.84
CA TYR A 74 -5.28 0.30 8.92
C TYR A 74 -6.12 1.55 8.69
N ASP A 75 -5.68 2.65 9.25
CA ASP A 75 -6.21 3.98 9.05
C ASP A 75 -5.07 4.99 8.91
N TYR A 76 -5.38 6.18 8.42
CA TYR A 76 -4.42 7.25 8.28
C TYR A 76 -4.42 8.12 9.54
N PHE A 77 -3.56 7.75 10.50
CA PHE A 77 -3.33 8.45 11.78
C PHE A 77 -4.58 8.58 12.66
N GLY A 78 -5.48 7.60 12.61
CA GLY A 78 -6.65 7.51 13.48
C GLY A 78 -7.82 8.40 13.08
N SER A 79 -7.83 8.93 11.87
CA SER A 79 -8.95 9.69 11.30
C SER A 79 -9.61 8.92 10.16
N ASN A 80 -10.84 8.47 10.37
CA ASN A 80 -11.62 7.78 9.34
C ASN A 80 -11.90 8.67 8.13
N ASP A 81 -12.25 9.93 8.34
CA ASP A 81 -12.56 10.87 7.26
C ASP A 81 -11.32 11.13 6.42
N PHE A 82 -10.19 11.41 7.06
CA PHE A 82 -8.94 11.64 6.36
C PHE A 82 -8.45 10.38 5.64
N THR A 83 -8.60 9.22 6.26
CA THR A 83 -8.31 7.92 5.64
C THR A 83 -9.12 7.71 4.37
N ASN A 84 -10.42 7.96 4.42
CA ASN A 84 -11.30 7.83 3.26
C ASN A 84 -10.93 8.82 2.13
N ILE A 85 -10.63 10.07 2.47
CA ILE A 85 -10.21 11.07 1.48
C ILE A 85 -8.88 10.63 0.86
N PHE A 86 -7.91 10.26 1.68
CA PHE A 86 -6.59 9.84 1.22
C PHE A 86 -6.67 8.59 0.34
N TYR A 87 -7.37 7.57 0.77
CA TYR A 87 -7.53 6.32 0.05
C TYR A 87 -8.29 6.47 -1.27
N ARG A 88 -9.38 7.27 -1.29
CA ARG A 88 -10.24 7.38 -2.46
C ARG A 88 -9.86 8.46 -3.46
N LYS A 89 -9.08 9.47 -3.06
CA LYS A 89 -8.83 10.66 -3.89
C LYS A 89 -7.36 10.93 -4.19
N VAL A 90 -6.45 10.28 -3.47
CA VAL A 90 -5.01 10.48 -3.62
C VAL A 90 -4.38 9.21 -4.15
N SER A 91 -3.37 9.36 -5.02
CA SER A 91 -2.60 8.27 -5.60
C SER A 91 -3.34 7.40 -6.64
N ASP A 92 -2.64 6.45 -7.21
CA ASP A 92 -3.04 5.75 -8.44
C ASP A 92 -4.24 4.80 -8.27
N GLN A 93 -4.46 4.25 -7.07
CA GLN A 93 -5.61 3.37 -6.82
C GLN A 93 -6.96 4.07 -7.02
N ARG A 94 -6.99 5.42 -6.97
CA ARG A 94 -8.21 6.21 -7.18
C ARG A 94 -8.91 5.84 -8.48
N VAL A 95 -8.17 5.78 -9.58
CA VAL A 95 -8.73 5.51 -10.90
C VAL A 95 -9.39 4.15 -10.95
N PHE A 96 -8.80 3.15 -10.30
CA PHE A 96 -9.35 1.80 -10.23
C PHE A 96 -10.61 1.76 -9.36
N LEU A 97 -10.59 2.42 -8.21
CA LEU A 97 -11.75 2.52 -7.33
C LEU A 97 -12.94 3.24 -7.99
N GLU A 98 -12.70 4.30 -8.76
CA GLU A 98 -13.73 5.02 -9.52
C GLU A 98 -14.36 4.13 -10.61
N ASN A 99 -13.65 3.11 -11.07
CA ASN A 99 -14.14 2.11 -12.02
C ASN A 99 -14.62 0.80 -11.36
N GLY A 100 -14.84 0.81 -10.04
CA GLY A 100 -15.36 -0.34 -9.32
C GLY A 100 -14.37 -1.49 -9.12
N ILE A 101 -13.08 -1.27 -9.39
CA ILE A 101 -12.05 -2.30 -9.23
C ILE A 101 -11.53 -2.27 -7.79
N PRO A 102 -11.61 -3.39 -7.04
CA PRO A 102 -11.09 -3.49 -5.70
C PRO A 102 -9.61 -3.11 -5.64
N SER A 103 -9.21 -2.30 -4.67
CA SER A 103 -7.84 -1.83 -4.57
C SER A 103 -7.37 -1.81 -3.12
N VAL A 104 -6.11 -2.15 -2.90
CA VAL A 104 -5.40 -2.03 -1.62
C VAL A 104 -4.25 -1.06 -1.80
N MET A 105 -4.02 -0.22 -0.81
CA MET A 105 -2.87 0.69 -0.80
C MET A 105 -2.00 0.43 0.41
N PHE A 106 -0.69 0.23 0.15
CA PHE A 106 0.34 0.24 1.19
C PHE A 106 1.09 1.56 1.17
N THR A 107 1.24 2.17 2.34
CA THR A 107 1.92 3.46 2.48
C THR A 107 2.59 3.61 3.85
N SER A 108 3.56 4.49 3.93
CA SER A 108 4.10 5.03 5.19
C SER A 108 3.79 6.51 5.37
N GLY A 109 2.86 7.02 4.57
CA GLY A 109 2.44 8.40 4.55
C GLY A 109 3.29 9.28 3.63
N ILE A 110 2.76 10.45 3.30
CA ILE A 110 3.44 11.44 2.45
C ILE A 110 4.46 12.19 3.30
N THR A 111 5.71 12.15 2.89
CA THR A 111 6.78 12.88 3.60
C THR A 111 6.71 14.37 3.33
N MET A 112 7.28 15.17 4.22
CA MET A 112 7.38 16.63 4.04
C MET A 112 8.24 17.03 2.84
N ASN A 113 9.08 16.12 2.35
CA ASN A 113 9.96 16.34 1.21
C ASN A 113 9.33 15.96 -0.13
N ASN A 114 8.16 15.31 -0.11
CA ASN A 114 7.49 14.83 -1.31
C ASN A 114 7.39 15.91 -2.39
N ASN A 115 7.82 15.58 -3.60
CA ASN A 115 7.86 16.48 -4.77
C ASN A 115 8.71 17.77 -4.56
N LYS A 116 9.72 17.73 -3.69
CA LYS A 116 10.63 18.86 -3.45
C LYS A 116 12.06 18.52 -3.85
N PRO A 117 12.93 19.53 -4.12
CA PRO A 117 14.31 19.28 -4.53
C PRO A 117 15.17 18.46 -3.56
N TYR A 118 14.79 18.42 -2.29
CA TYR A 118 15.47 17.66 -1.23
C TYR A 118 14.83 16.30 -0.94
N ASP A 119 13.92 15.84 -1.80
CA ASP A 119 13.41 14.47 -1.77
C ASP A 119 14.45 13.55 -2.43
N SER A 120 15.46 13.21 -1.65
CA SER A 120 16.63 12.46 -2.08
C SER A 120 16.70 11.09 -1.41
N VAL A 121 17.51 10.20 -1.97
CA VAL A 121 17.72 8.84 -1.46
C VAL A 121 18.22 8.82 -0.01
N ASP A 122 18.92 9.86 0.44
CA ASP A 122 19.44 9.97 1.80
C ASP A 122 18.35 10.12 2.86
N THR A 123 17.12 10.45 2.43
CA THR A 123 15.95 10.54 3.32
C THR A 123 15.28 9.18 3.56
N ILE A 124 15.72 8.14 2.86
CA ILE A 124 15.16 6.79 2.94
C ILE A 124 15.84 5.99 4.05
N ASP A 125 15.04 5.44 4.97
CA ASP A 125 15.52 4.41 5.88
C ASP A 125 15.50 3.05 5.18
N MET A 126 16.65 2.64 4.66
CA MET A 126 16.81 1.40 3.90
C MET A 126 16.49 0.16 4.71
N SER A 127 16.72 0.18 6.03
CA SER A 127 16.39 -0.95 6.91
C SER A 127 14.89 -1.12 7.05
N ILE A 128 14.16 -0.02 7.26
CA ILE A 128 12.71 -0.03 7.36
C ILE A 128 12.09 -0.36 5.99
N LEU A 129 12.59 0.25 4.91
CA LEU A 129 12.12 -0.02 3.56
C LEU A 129 12.23 -1.51 3.21
N LYS A 130 13.37 -2.15 3.50
CA LYS A 130 13.56 -3.59 3.28
C LYS A 130 12.50 -4.43 4.00
N ARG A 131 12.22 -4.11 5.26
CA ARG A 131 11.20 -4.83 6.05
C ARG A 131 9.79 -4.63 5.49
N ARG A 132 9.46 -3.42 5.01
CA ARG A 132 8.18 -3.13 4.35
C ARG A 132 8.01 -3.92 3.07
N ILE A 133 9.02 -3.91 2.19
CA ILE A 133 9.02 -4.69 0.95
C ILE A 133 8.86 -6.19 1.25
N TRP A 134 9.62 -6.70 2.22
CA TRP A 134 9.58 -8.11 2.62
C TRP A 134 8.21 -8.53 3.11
N LEU A 135 7.56 -7.70 3.92
CA LEU A 135 6.21 -7.95 4.42
C LEU A 135 5.18 -7.96 3.29
N ILE A 136 5.19 -6.93 2.42
CA ILE A 136 4.26 -6.83 1.29
C ILE A 136 4.43 -8.01 0.35
N PHE A 137 5.67 -8.39 0.03
CA PHE A 137 5.98 -9.52 -0.83
C PHE A 137 5.36 -10.82 -0.30
N HIS A 138 5.59 -11.15 0.96
CA HIS A 138 5.03 -12.36 1.56
C HIS A 138 3.52 -12.33 1.75
N TRP A 139 2.95 -11.16 1.93
CA TRP A 139 1.50 -11.00 1.92
C TRP A 139 0.93 -11.26 0.53
N LEU A 140 1.55 -10.72 -0.52
CA LEU A 140 1.15 -10.95 -1.91
C LEU A 140 1.21 -12.43 -2.29
N GLU A 141 2.30 -13.13 -1.96
CA GLU A 141 2.43 -14.58 -2.22
C GLU A 141 1.30 -15.42 -1.63
N ARG A 142 0.62 -14.93 -0.60
CA ARG A 142 -0.42 -15.67 0.09
C ARG A 142 -1.83 -15.29 -0.30
N ILE A 143 -2.00 -14.14 -0.93
CA ILE A 143 -3.31 -13.67 -1.38
C ILE A 143 -3.57 -14.00 -2.84
N MET A 144 -2.53 -14.26 -3.61
CA MET A 144 -2.60 -14.75 -4.99
C MET A 144 -2.87 -16.24 -5.02
#